data_02e1203883d1294cecb0e55f1d499ae0
#
_entry.id   02e1203883d1294cecb0e55f1d499ae0
#
_cell.length_a   1.000
_cell.length_b   1.000
_cell.length_c   1.000
_cell.angle_alpha   90.00
_cell.angle_beta   90.00
_cell.angle_gamma   90.00
#
_symmetry.space_group_name_H-M   'P 1'
#
loop_
_entity.id
_entity.type
_entity.pdbx_description
1 polymer ?
#
loop_
_entity_poly.entity_id
_entity_poly.type
_entity_poly.pdbx_seq_one_letter_code
_entity_poly.pdbx_strand_id
1 'polypeptide(L)'
;MMIVLNLGTNYFFGEISYITKALSAVLQLAVTMDYSIFLWHSYNEQRLRYDDNKEAMAVAIHETLTSVVGSSVTTVAGFAALCFMTFTLGRDLGLVMAKGVIFGVIGCVTVLPALILVFDKPLQKTKHKSLIPDMTKFAKGVTKVFPVFLVIFALLIAPALYGYNKTNDEVYYDMGQCLPEDMEYVIANSKLSEDFNIASTHMVLVSADLSSRSVRSMMEEMEKVDGVKYVLGLESVLGSLVPKEILPESIRGILESDKWELLLINSEYRVASDAVNAQVEDLNTILKRYDQNGMLIGEAPCMKDMIETTNHDFQVVNAISIFAIFLIIAIVEKSASLPFILIAVIEFAIFINLGLPHYFGQSLPFIAPICISTIQLGATVDYAILMTTRYKSERMAGGDKRHSVSTALAASIPSIIVSGMGLFAATFGVAVYSDIDIISSMCMLMARGAVVSMLCVIFILPALLMLCDKLICVTTVGMKKAIKQKSGETTGD
;
A
#
# COMPACT_ATOMS: atom_id res chain seq x y z
N MET A 1 -5.94 -15.98 16.95
CA MET A 1 -4.88 -15.98 17.98
C MET A 1 -3.72 -15.07 17.60
N MET A 2 -3.07 -15.23 16.44
CA MET A 2 -1.93 -14.37 16.02
C MET A 2 -2.29 -12.90 15.82
N ILE A 3 -3.48 -12.59 15.33
CA ILE A 3 -3.99 -11.20 15.24
C ILE A 3 -4.10 -10.56 16.63
N VAL A 4 -4.63 -11.31 17.61
CA VAL A 4 -4.76 -10.82 19.00
C VAL A 4 -3.37 -10.56 19.62
N LEU A 5 -2.39 -11.43 19.36
CA LEU A 5 -1.01 -11.21 19.79
C LEU A 5 -0.39 -10.00 19.10
N ASN A 6 -0.62 -9.83 17.81
CA ASN A 6 -0.12 -8.67 17.06
C ASN A 6 -0.69 -7.36 17.63
N LEU A 7 -2.01 -7.29 17.78
CA LEU A 7 -2.67 -6.09 18.32
C LEU A 7 -2.30 -5.86 19.80
N GLY A 8 -2.23 -6.92 20.63
CA GLY A 8 -1.88 -6.81 22.04
C GLY A 8 -0.44 -6.33 22.26
N THR A 9 0.50 -6.76 21.44
CA THR A 9 1.91 -6.32 21.53
C THR A 9 2.13 -4.88 21.06
N ASN A 10 1.13 -4.22 20.44
CA ASN A 10 1.23 -2.80 20.11
C ASN A 10 1.29 -1.92 21.37
N TYR A 11 0.83 -2.42 22.52
CA TYR A 11 1.00 -1.74 23.81
C TYR A 11 2.45 -1.28 24.08
N PHE A 12 3.45 -2.03 23.61
CA PHE A 12 4.86 -1.67 23.75
C PHE A 12 5.35 -0.58 22.79
N PHE A 13 4.56 -0.24 21.76
CA PHE A 13 4.90 0.75 20.75
C PHE A 13 4.17 2.08 20.95
N GLY A 14 3.30 2.19 21.97
CA GLY A 14 2.50 3.36 22.25
C GLY A 14 1.17 3.38 21.47
N GLU A 15 0.71 4.58 21.12
CA GLU A 15 -0.54 4.74 20.40
C GLU A 15 -0.37 4.39 18.91
N ILE A 16 -1.32 3.68 18.37
CA ILE A 16 -1.41 3.35 16.94
C ILE A 16 -2.68 3.95 16.34
N SER A 17 -2.61 4.34 15.06
CA SER A 17 -3.76 4.85 14.34
C SER A 17 -4.91 3.83 14.29
N TYR A 18 -6.16 4.32 14.36
CA TYR A 18 -7.35 3.48 14.18
C TYR A 18 -7.38 2.82 12.80
N ILE A 19 -6.85 3.49 11.77
CA ILE A 19 -6.71 2.94 10.41
C ILE A 19 -5.77 1.74 10.43
N THR A 20 -4.60 1.87 11.08
CA THR A 20 -3.64 0.77 11.25
C THR A 20 -4.27 -0.40 11.99
N LYS A 21 -5.05 -0.13 13.05
CA LYS A 21 -5.72 -1.17 13.84
C LYS A 21 -6.73 -1.95 13.02
N ALA A 22 -7.53 -1.27 12.20
CA ALA A 22 -8.53 -1.90 11.33
C ALA A 22 -7.87 -2.71 10.21
N LEU A 23 -6.96 -2.09 9.45
CA LEU A 23 -6.31 -2.72 8.30
C LEU A 23 -5.41 -3.89 8.70
N SER A 24 -4.67 -3.78 9.82
CA SER A 24 -3.74 -4.83 10.23
C SER A 24 -4.44 -6.14 10.54
N ALA A 25 -5.62 -6.12 11.15
CA ALA A 25 -6.38 -7.33 11.45
C ALA A 25 -6.80 -8.06 10.16
N VAL A 26 -7.31 -7.33 9.18
CA VAL A 26 -7.80 -7.85 7.90
C VAL A 26 -6.65 -8.39 7.05
N LEU A 27 -5.59 -7.58 6.91
CA LEU A 27 -4.42 -7.94 6.12
C LEU A 27 -3.64 -9.10 6.68
N GLN A 28 -3.44 -9.12 8.00
CA GLN A 28 -2.78 -10.25 8.65
C GLN A 28 -3.57 -11.54 8.43
N LEU A 29 -4.91 -11.50 8.53
CA LEU A 29 -5.75 -12.67 8.24
C LEU A 29 -5.51 -13.16 6.80
N ALA A 30 -5.58 -12.25 5.83
CA ALA A 30 -5.43 -12.56 4.42
C ALA A 30 -4.07 -13.18 4.10
N VAL A 31 -2.98 -12.51 4.51
CA VAL A 31 -1.61 -12.98 4.21
C VAL A 31 -1.27 -14.28 4.93
N THR A 32 -1.69 -14.44 6.19
CA THR A 32 -1.37 -15.67 6.94
C THR A 32 -2.19 -16.88 6.52
N MET A 33 -3.34 -16.66 5.88
CA MET A 33 -4.15 -17.74 5.32
C MET A 33 -3.39 -18.48 4.22
N ASP A 34 -2.62 -17.78 3.39
CA ASP A 34 -1.84 -18.38 2.31
C ASP A 34 -0.83 -19.39 2.83
N TYR A 35 -0.09 -19.05 3.86
CA TYR A 35 0.88 -19.96 4.51
C TYR A 35 0.18 -21.21 5.09
N SER A 36 -1.03 -21.00 5.60
CA SER A 36 -1.85 -22.10 6.14
C SER A 36 -2.30 -23.07 5.05
N ILE A 37 -2.67 -22.55 3.88
CA ILE A 37 -3.08 -23.33 2.71
C ILE A 37 -1.91 -24.15 2.17
N PHE A 38 -0.71 -23.54 2.07
CA PHE A 38 0.49 -24.25 1.62
C PHE A 38 0.83 -25.45 2.53
N LEU A 39 0.84 -25.22 3.86
CA LEU A 39 1.08 -26.30 4.81
C LEU A 39 0.03 -27.41 4.73
N TRP A 40 -1.25 -27.03 4.61
CA TRP A 40 -2.34 -28.00 4.48
C TRP A 40 -2.20 -28.86 3.22
N HIS A 41 -1.84 -28.25 2.09
CA HIS A 41 -1.61 -28.98 0.83
C HIS A 41 -0.43 -29.96 0.96
N SER A 42 0.71 -29.50 1.46
CA SER A 42 1.87 -30.36 1.66
C SER A 42 1.55 -31.50 2.63
N TYR A 43 0.87 -31.24 3.76
CA TYR A 43 0.45 -32.28 4.70
C TYR A 43 -0.45 -33.33 4.03
N ASN A 44 -1.43 -32.94 3.25
CA ASN A 44 -2.28 -33.90 2.54
C ASN A 44 -1.51 -34.74 1.52
N GLU A 45 -0.49 -34.21 0.87
CA GLU A 45 0.37 -34.93 -0.06
C GLU A 45 1.28 -35.93 0.68
N GLN A 46 1.94 -35.50 1.77
CA GLN A 46 2.82 -36.35 2.55
C GLN A 46 2.06 -37.46 3.29
N ARG A 47 0.83 -37.22 3.70
CA ARG A 47 -0.04 -38.24 4.31
C ARG A 47 -0.38 -39.43 3.39
N LEU A 48 -0.27 -39.26 2.08
CA LEU A 48 -0.40 -40.38 1.12
C LEU A 48 0.86 -41.25 1.06
N ARG A 49 2.00 -40.75 1.58
CA ARG A 49 3.31 -41.41 1.53
C ARG A 49 3.73 -41.99 2.87
N TYR A 50 3.23 -41.45 3.97
CA TYR A 50 3.59 -41.85 5.33
C TYR A 50 2.37 -42.34 6.09
N ASP A 51 2.52 -43.44 6.82
CA ASP A 51 1.43 -44.01 7.64
C ASP A 51 1.22 -43.24 8.95
N ASP A 52 2.26 -42.67 9.52
CA ASP A 52 2.18 -41.84 10.72
C ASP A 52 1.90 -40.36 10.38
N ASN A 53 0.79 -39.86 10.89
CA ASN A 53 0.37 -38.47 10.70
C ASN A 53 1.37 -37.45 11.24
N LYS A 54 2.10 -37.80 12.31
CA LYS A 54 3.12 -36.90 12.88
C LYS A 54 4.35 -36.82 11.99
N GLU A 55 4.78 -37.95 11.42
CA GLU A 55 5.89 -38.00 10.48
C GLU A 55 5.53 -37.26 9.19
N ALA A 56 4.33 -37.51 8.65
CA ALA A 56 3.82 -36.76 7.49
C ALA A 56 3.78 -35.24 7.73
N MET A 57 3.37 -34.80 8.93
CA MET A 57 3.36 -33.39 9.31
C MET A 57 4.77 -32.82 9.45
N ALA A 58 5.70 -33.56 10.04
CA ALA A 58 7.11 -33.10 10.18
C ALA A 58 7.76 -32.86 8.82
N VAL A 59 7.54 -33.79 7.86
CA VAL A 59 8.03 -33.64 6.49
C VAL A 59 7.34 -32.46 5.79
N ALA A 60 6.02 -32.33 5.94
CA ALA A 60 5.26 -31.22 5.36
C ALA A 60 5.76 -29.85 5.87
N ILE A 61 6.04 -29.72 7.16
CA ILE A 61 6.62 -28.49 7.73
C ILE A 61 7.99 -28.24 7.10
N HIS A 62 8.85 -29.25 7.01
CA HIS A 62 10.20 -29.09 6.45
C HIS A 62 10.17 -28.64 4.99
N GLU A 63 9.31 -29.21 4.17
CA GLU A 63 9.17 -28.86 2.75
C GLU A 63 8.56 -27.46 2.56
N THR A 64 7.55 -27.10 3.36
CA THR A 64 6.87 -25.80 3.25
C THR A 64 7.65 -24.68 3.90
N LEU A 65 8.45 -24.92 4.92
CA LEU A 65 9.15 -23.89 5.69
C LEU A 65 10.01 -23.01 4.79
N THR A 66 10.76 -23.59 3.86
CA THR A 66 11.63 -22.83 2.96
C THR A 66 10.83 -21.90 2.04
N SER A 67 9.70 -22.36 1.51
CA SER A 67 8.84 -21.56 0.65
C SER A 67 8.11 -20.48 1.45
N VAL A 68 7.56 -20.82 2.63
CA VAL A 68 6.84 -19.90 3.50
C VAL A 68 7.77 -18.80 4.03
N VAL A 69 9.00 -19.15 4.45
CA VAL A 69 10.00 -18.16 4.89
C VAL A 69 10.42 -17.27 3.72
N GLY A 70 10.68 -17.83 2.55
CA GLY A 70 11.06 -17.06 1.36
C GLY A 70 9.98 -16.02 0.99
N SER A 71 8.72 -16.44 0.94
CA SER A 71 7.56 -15.60 0.67
C SER A 71 7.34 -14.57 1.79
N SER A 72 7.38 -14.98 3.05
CA SER A 72 7.17 -14.05 4.16
C SER A 72 8.24 -12.96 4.25
N VAL A 73 9.48 -13.22 3.84
CA VAL A 73 10.54 -12.21 3.81
C VAL A 73 10.23 -11.11 2.78
N THR A 74 9.70 -11.46 1.61
CA THR A 74 9.27 -10.45 0.61
C THR A 74 8.12 -9.59 1.13
N THR A 75 7.15 -10.22 1.78
CA THR A 75 6.00 -9.53 2.37
C THR A 75 6.41 -8.62 3.54
N VAL A 76 7.26 -9.11 4.44
CA VAL A 76 7.83 -8.31 5.55
C VAL A 76 8.64 -7.13 5.01
N ALA A 77 9.45 -7.34 3.95
CA ALA A 77 10.24 -6.28 3.35
C ALA A 77 9.34 -5.20 2.70
N GLY A 78 8.26 -5.61 2.01
CA GLY A 78 7.26 -4.68 1.49
C GLY A 78 6.66 -3.80 2.59
N PHE A 79 6.18 -4.40 3.69
CA PHE A 79 5.66 -3.63 4.81
C PHE A 79 6.74 -2.80 5.53
N ALA A 80 7.95 -3.33 5.68
CA ALA A 80 9.05 -2.59 6.32
C ALA A 80 9.47 -1.36 5.52
N ALA A 81 9.28 -1.35 4.20
CA ALA A 81 9.53 -0.17 3.38
C ALA A 81 8.65 1.02 3.78
N LEU A 82 7.42 0.80 4.26
CA LEU A 82 6.56 1.86 4.80
C LEU A 82 7.14 2.52 6.06
N CYS A 83 8.04 1.85 6.79
CA CYS A 83 8.70 2.43 7.96
C CYS A 83 9.65 3.58 7.61
N PHE A 84 9.99 3.75 6.33
CA PHE A 84 10.82 4.87 5.85
C PHE A 84 9.99 6.12 5.54
N MET A 85 8.67 6.07 5.70
CA MET A 85 7.84 7.27 5.58
C MET A 85 8.12 8.25 6.72
N THR A 86 8.14 9.52 6.37
CA THR A 86 8.15 10.63 7.32
C THR A 86 6.80 10.72 8.03
N PHE A 87 5.71 10.44 7.29
CA PHE A 87 4.35 10.44 7.83
C PHE A 87 4.12 9.24 8.74
N THR A 88 3.79 9.51 10.00
CA THR A 88 3.75 8.49 11.08
C THR A 88 2.76 7.38 10.85
N LEU A 89 1.63 7.64 10.19
CA LEU A 89 0.61 6.63 9.85
C LEU A 89 1.20 5.50 8.99
N GLY A 90 2.03 5.83 7.98
CA GLY A 90 2.68 4.83 7.15
C GLY A 90 3.68 3.99 7.93
N ARG A 91 4.46 4.64 8.81
CA ARG A 91 5.40 3.95 9.71
C ARG A 91 4.68 2.99 10.65
N ASP A 92 3.58 3.42 11.27
CA ASP A 92 2.78 2.58 12.15
C ASP A 92 2.21 1.36 11.41
N LEU A 93 1.63 1.60 10.23
CA LEU A 93 1.08 0.55 9.39
C LEU A 93 2.17 -0.45 9.00
N GLY A 94 3.31 0.04 8.53
CA GLY A 94 4.45 -0.79 8.12
C GLY A 94 4.95 -1.70 9.25
N LEU A 95 5.17 -1.14 10.43
CA LEU A 95 5.69 -1.87 11.58
C LEU A 95 4.70 -2.92 12.10
N VAL A 96 3.42 -2.53 12.26
CA VAL A 96 2.37 -3.43 12.77
C VAL A 96 2.12 -4.57 11.79
N MET A 97 2.15 -4.29 10.47
CA MET A 97 1.94 -5.29 9.43
C MET A 97 3.13 -6.25 9.32
N ALA A 98 4.37 -5.74 9.28
CA ALA A 98 5.57 -6.57 9.24
C ALA A 98 5.62 -7.53 10.44
N LYS A 99 5.36 -7.02 11.64
CA LYS A 99 5.23 -7.82 12.86
C LYS A 99 4.10 -8.85 12.77
N GLY A 100 2.96 -8.45 12.20
CA GLY A 100 1.81 -9.33 11.98
C GLY A 100 2.13 -10.53 11.10
N VAL A 101 2.88 -10.32 10.00
CA VAL A 101 3.35 -11.40 9.12
C VAL A 101 4.29 -12.35 9.86
N ILE A 102 5.24 -11.83 10.64
CA ILE A 102 6.16 -12.64 11.45
C ILE A 102 5.39 -13.54 12.44
N PHE A 103 4.41 -12.97 13.16
CA PHE A 103 3.55 -13.77 14.02
C PHE A 103 2.72 -14.80 13.26
N GLY A 104 2.26 -14.45 12.04
CA GLY A 104 1.54 -15.36 11.16
C GLY A 104 2.38 -16.59 10.79
N VAL A 105 3.63 -16.39 10.40
CA VAL A 105 4.58 -17.47 10.07
C VAL A 105 4.85 -18.34 11.29
N ILE A 106 5.13 -17.75 12.45
CA ILE A 106 5.32 -18.49 13.71
C ILE A 106 4.08 -19.34 14.02
N GLY A 107 2.87 -18.77 13.86
CA GLY A 107 1.63 -19.51 14.08
C GLY A 107 1.41 -20.63 13.08
N CYS A 108 1.81 -20.42 11.82
CA CYS A 108 1.72 -21.44 10.78
C CYS A 108 2.61 -22.65 11.03
N VAL A 109 3.82 -22.45 11.56
CA VAL A 109 4.75 -23.58 11.82
C VAL A 109 4.63 -24.18 13.22
N THR A 110 3.91 -23.56 14.13
CA THR A 110 3.76 -24.05 15.53
C THR A 110 2.33 -24.45 15.87
N VAL A 111 1.41 -23.50 15.85
CA VAL A 111 0.03 -23.69 16.30
C VAL A 111 -0.82 -24.44 15.27
N LEU A 112 -0.69 -24.10 14.00
CA LEU A 112 -1.49 -24.71 12.95
C LEU A 112 -1.23 -26.20 12.78
N PRO A 113 0.03 -26.71 12.75
CA PRO A 113 0.31 -28.14 12.70
C PRO A 113 -0.30 -28.90 13.87
N ALA A 114 -0.20 -28.35 15.10
CA ALA A 114 -0.79 -28.96 16.28
C ALA A 114 -2.32 -29.07 16.17
N LEU A 115 -2.98 -27.99 15.68
CA LEU A 115 -4.43 -28.01 15.44
C LEU A 115 -4.82 -29.00 14.35
N ILE A 116 -4.09 -29.06 13.25
CA ILE A 116 -4.36 -30.03 12.16
C ILE A 116 -4.27 -31.46 12.69
N LEU A 117 -3.23 -31.79 13.47
CA LEU A 117 -3.05 -33.13 14.02
C LEU A 117 -4.18 -33.50 15.02
N VAL A 118 -4.61 -32.56 15.86
CA VAL A 118 -5.71 -32.78 16.81
C VAL A 118 -7.02 -32.99 16.08
N PHE A 119 -7.29 -32.21 15.04
CA PHE A 119 -8.54 -32.27 14.28
C PHE A 119 -8.44 -33.13 13.00
N ASP A 120 -7.39 -33.92 12.80
CA ASP A 120 -7.20 -34.69 11.57
C ASP A 120 -8.39 -35.60 11.22
N LYS A 121 -8.89 -36.36 12.19
CA LYS A 121 -10.03 -37.26 11.95
C LYS A 121 -11.31 -36.56 11.49
N PRO A 122 -11.78 -35.46 12.13
CA PRO A 122 -12.89 -34.66 11.65
C PRO A 122 -12.63 -34.06 10.26
N LEU A 123 -11.42 -33.48 10.03
CA LEU A 123 -11.04 -32.85 8.77
C LEU A 123 -11.10 -33.83 7.59
N GLN A 124 -10.68 -35.09 7.79
CA GLN A 124 -10.75 -36.10 6.72
C GLN A 124 -12.19 -36.57 6.43
N LYS A 125 -13.05 -36.59 7.45
CA LYS A 125 -14.46 -36.94 7.26
C LYS A 125 -15.25 -35.89 6.47
N THR A 126 -14.85 -34.63 6.60
CA THR A 126 -15.50 -33.49 5.92
C THR A 126 -14.82 -33.10 4.61
N LYS A 127 -13.85 -33.89 4.14
CA LYS A 127 -13.15 -33.63 2.89
C LYS A 127 -14.08 -33.72 1.69
N HIS A 128 -14.24 -32.61 0.98
CA HIS A 128 -15.00 -32.55 -0.27
C HIS A 128 -14.08 -32.64 -1.49
N LYS A 129 -14.66 -32.91 -2.65
CA LYS A 129 -13.93 -32.85 -3.93
C LYS A 129 -13.44 -31.41 -4.17
N SER A 130 -12.23 -31.26 -4.73
CA SER A 130 -11.73 -29.95 -5.13
C SER A 130 -12.72 -29.24 -6.07
N LEU A 131 -13.01 -27.98 -5.77
CA LEU A 131 -13.84 -27.12 -6.65
C LEU A 131 -13.07 -26.71 -7.91
N ILE A 132 -11.73 -26.70 -7.85
CA ILE A 132 -10.87 -26.30 -8.97
C ILE A 132 -10.55 -27.59 -9.76
N PRO A 133 -10.97 -27.68 -11.02
CA PRO A 133 -10.69 -28.83 -11.88
C PRO A 133 -9.21 -28.87 -12.28
N ASP A 134 -8.82 -29.96 -12.98
CA ASP A 134 -7.48 -30.04 -13.60
C ASP A 134 -7.28 -28.93 -14.63
N MET A 135 -6.31 -28.04 -14.36
CA MET A 135 -6.00 -26.87 -15.16
C MET A 135 -5.02 -27.14 -16.31
N THR A 136 -4.63 -28.40 -16.55
CA THR A 136 -3.67 -28.77 -17.59
C THR A 136 -4.10 -28.31 -18.98
N LYS A 137 -5.38 -28.49 -19.34
CA LYS A 137 -5.90 -28.06 -20.66
C LYS A 137 -5.90 -26.54 -20.80
N PHE A 138 -6.30 -25.83 -19.74
CA PHE A 138 -6.32 -24.38 -19.68
C PHE A 138 -4.89 -23.81 -19.81
N ALA A 139 -3.95 -24.31 -19.04
CA ALA A 139 -2.55 -23.87 -19.07
C ALA A 139 -1.89 -24.08 -20.46
N LYS A 140 -2.18 -25.22 -21.12
CA LYS A 140 -1.77 -25.46 -22.52
C LYS A 140 -2.41 -24.44 -23.49
N GLY A 141 -3.65 -24.04 -23.26
CA GLY A 141 -4.32 -23.01 -24.02
C GLY A 141 -3.63 -21.64 -23.87
N VAL A 142 -3.42 -21.21 -22.64
CA VAL A 142 -2.74 -19.93 -22.31
C VAL A 142 -1.35 -19.89 -22.95
N THR A 143 -0.53 -20.94 -22.77
CA THR A 143 0.82 -21.02 -23.37
C THR A 143 0.81 -21.13 -24.88
N LYS A 144 -0.30 -21.59 -25.51
CA LYS A 144 -0.44 -21.60 -26.97
C LYS A 144 -0.63 -20.19 -27.53
N VAL A 145 -1.41 -19.37 -26.86
CA VAL A 145 -1.75 -18.02 -27.32
C VAL A 145 -0.94 -16.91 -26.60
N PHE A 146 0.22 -17.27 -26.04
CA PHE A 146 1.07 -16.33 -25.28
C PHE A 146 1.40 -15.03 -26.02
N PRO A 147 1.57 -14.97 -27.38
CA PRO A 147 1.84 -13.70 -28.04
C PRO A 147 0.69 -12.69 -27.91
N VAL A 148 -0.56 -13.17 -27.80
CA VAL A 148 -1.72 -12.29 -27.59
C VAL A 148 -1.60 -11.58 -26.25
N PHE A 149 -1.18 -12.29 -25.19
CA PHE A 149 -0.98 -11.67 -23.87
C PHE A 149 0.18 -10.69 -23.83
N LEU A 150 1.23 -10.89 -24.65
CA LEU A 150 2.29 -9.89 -24.83
C LEU A 150 1.78 -8.63 -25.51
N VAL A 151 0.91 -8.78 -26.51
CA VAL A 151 0.30 -7.63 -27.18
C VAL A 151 -0.64 -6.88 -26.22
N ILE A 152 -1.45 -7.60 -25.42
CA ILE A 152 -2.30 -7.02 -24.39
C ILE A 152 -1.46 -6.25 -23.36
N PHE A 153 -0.37 -6.85 -22.89
CA PHE A 153 0.57 -6.19 -21.97
C PHE A 153 1.12 -4.88 -22.56
N ALA A 154 1.61 -4.93 -23.81
CA ALA A 154 2.19 -3.77 -24.50
C ALA A 154 1.14 -2.66 -24.76
N LEU A 155 -0.11 -3.03 -25.06
CA LEU A 155 -1.19 -2.05 -25.30
C LEU A 155 -1.70 -1.43 -24.01
N LEU A 156 -1.80 -2.19 -22.92
CA LEU A 156 -2.37 -1.71 -21.67
C LEU A 156 -1.36 -0.96 -20.78
N ILE A 157 -0.04 -1.10 -21.00
CA ILE A 157 0.95 -0.46 -20.14
C ILE A 157 0.86 1.08 -20.22
N ALA A 158 0.65 1.65 -21.38
CA ALA A 158 0.55 3.09 -21.57
C ALA A 158 -0.69 3.70 -20.89
N PRO A 159 -1.93 3.19 -21.13
CA PRO A 159 -3.10 3.69 -20.41
C PRO A 159 -3.05 3.39 -18.89
N ALA A 160 -2.47 2.26 -18.48
CA ALA A 160 -2.33 1.96 -17.05
C ALA A 160 -1.39 2.95 -16.35
N LEU A 161 -0.24 3.28 -16.95
CA LEU A 161 0.68 4.31 -16.44
C LEU A 161 0.06 5.71 -16.45
N TYR A 162 -0.67 6.06 -17.51
CA TYR A 162 -1.35 7.35 -17.58
C TYR A 162 -2.38 7.50 -16.45
N GLY A 163 -3.26 6.50 -16.28
CA GLY A 163 -4.25 6.49 -15.21
C GLY A 163 -3.61 6.48 -13.83
N TYR A 164 -2.52 5.72 -13.64
CA TYR A 164 -1.76 5.69 -12.39
C TYR A 164 -1.22 7.07 -12.00
N ASN A 165 -0.57 7.77 -12.93
CA ASN A 165 -0.05 9.11 -12.68
C ASN A 165 -1.19 10.09 -12.38
N LYS A 166 -2.28 10.03 -13.16
CA LYS A 166 -3.44 10.89 -12.94
C LYS A 166 -4.14 10.63 -11.60
N THR A 167 -4.30 9.37 -11.21
CA THR A 167 -4.84 9.05 -9.88
C THR A 167 -3.97 9.61 -8.75
N ASN A 168 -2.64 9.57 -8.90
CA ASN A 168 -1.73 10.15 -7.91
C ASN A 168 -1.80 11.70 -7.85
N ASP A 169 -2.07 12.35 -8.99
CA ASP A 169 -2.28 13.81 -9.04
C ASP A 169 -3.64 14.21 -8.43
N GLU A 170 -4.65 13.32 -8.46
CA GLU A 170 -6.06 13.58 -8.09
C GLU A 170 -6.41 13.05 -6.70
N VAL A 171 -5.42 12.71 -5.85
CA VAL A 171 -5.68 12.29 -4.46
C VAL A 171 -6.18 13.45 -3.62
N TYR A 172 -7.07 13.15 -2.67
CA TYR A 172 -7.51 14.15 -1.71
C TYR A 172 -6.74 14.03 -0.38
N TYR A 173 -6.50 15.17 0.24
CA TYR A 173 -5.79 15.30 1.52
C TYR A 173 -6.71 15.69 2.67
N ASP A 174 -7.84 16.32 2.36
CA ASP A 174 -8.83 16.74 3.34
C ASP A 174 -9.53 15.52 3.95
N MET A 175 -9.21 15.22 5.21
CA MET A 175 -9.81 14.13 5.96
C MET A 175 -11.29 14.35 6.29
N GLY A 176 -11.78 15.59 6.20
CA GLY A 176 -13.20 15.91 6.34
C GLY A 176 -14.05 15.26 5.24
N GLN A 177 -13.49 15.08 4.04
CA GLN A 177 -14.15 14.40 2.94
C GLN A 177 -14.32 12.88 3.14
N CYS A 178 -13.63 12.30 4.12
CA CYS A 178 -13.78 10.90 4.50
C CYS A 178 -14.97 10.63 5.43
N LEU A 179 -15.61 11.69 5.91
CA LEU A 179 -16.70 11.59 6.89
C LEU A 179 -18.06 11.52 6.18
N PRO A 180 -19.04 10.79 6.75
CA PRO A 180 -20.40 10.76 6.24
C PRO A 180 -21.01 12.17 6.15
N GLU A 181 -21.75 12.44 5.07
CA GLU A 181 -22.36 13.75 4.79
C GLU A 181 -23.38 14.20 5.85
N ASP A 182 -23.97 13.27 6.59
CA ASP A 182 -24.97 13.52 7.64
C ASP A 182 -24.36 13.90 9.00
N MET A 183 -23.03 13.92 9.12
CA MET A 183 -22.38 14.36 10.36
C MET A 183 -22.54 15.86 10.58
N GLU A 184 -22.82 16.25 11.84
CA GLU A 184 -22.99 17.65 12.22
C GLU A 184 -21.81 18.55 11.82
N TYR A 185 -20.58 18.03 11.91
CA TYR A 185 -19.36 18.75 11.49
C TYR A 185 -19.38 19.07 9.99
N VAL A 186 -19.74 18.10 9.16
CA VAL A 186 -19.80 18.27 7.69
C VAL A 186 -20.88 19.27 7.31
N ILE A 187 -22.07 19.15 7.93
CA ILE A 187 -23.19 20.08 7.74
C ILE A 187 -22.81 21.50 8.17
N ALA A 188 -22.12 21.65 9.32
CA ALA A 188 -21.69 22.95 9.81
C ALA A 188 -20.66 23.62 8.88
N ASN A 189 -19.68 22.87 8.39
CA ASN A 189 -18.69 23.38 7.43
C ASN A 189 -19.32 23.78 6.10
N SER A 190 -20.30 23.02 5.60
CA SER A 190 -21.03 23.38 4.38
C SER A 190 -21.76 24.72 4.56
N LYS A 191 -22.44 24.94 5.72
CA LYS A 191 -23.11 26.20 6.04
C LYS A 191 -22.14 27.37 6.16
N LEU A 192 -20.95 27.17 6.77
CA LEU A 192 -19.92 28.22 6.81
C LEU A 192 -19.47 28.62 5.42
N SER A 193 -19.29 27.65 4.54
CA SER A 193 -18.89 27.91 3.16
C SER A 193 -19.99 28.56 2.32
N GLU A 194 -21.24 28.10 2.45
CA GLU A 194 -22.37 28.57 1.64
C GLU A 194 -22.93 29.92 2.13
N ASP A 195 -23.13 30.09 3.44
CA ASP A 195 -23.79 31.28 4.00
C ASP A 195 -22.79 32.40 4.25
N PHE A 196 -21.56 32.09 4.64
CA PHE A 196 -20.53 33.07 5.01
C PHE A 196 -19.42 33.22 4.03
N ASN A 197 -19.32 32.29 3.03
CA ASN A 197 -18.22 32.20 2.07
C ASN A 197 -16.87 32.07 2.79
N ILE A 198 -16.80 31.29 3.86
CA ILE A 198 -15.61 30.94 4.62
C ILE A 198 -15.41 29.45 4.45
N ALA A 199 -14.39 29.07 3.67
CA ALA A 199 -14.08 27.67 3.43
C ALA A 199 -12.87 27.17 4.23
N SER A 200 -11.98 28.08 4.66
CA SER A 200 -10.88 27.76 5.57
C SER A 200 -10.46 28.97 6.39
N THR A 201 -9.85 28.70 7.54
CA THR A 201 -9.29 29.74 8.42
C THR A 201 -7.83 29.43 8.71
N HIS A 202 -6.96 30.39 8.45
CA HIS A 202 -5.55 30.33 8.78
C HIS A 202 -5.28 31.15 10.03
N MET A 203 -4.27 30.77 10.78
CA MET A 203 -3.79 31.49 11.95
C MET A 203 -2.34 31.92 11.71
N VAL A 204 -2.04 33.14 12.11
CA VAL A 204 -0.66 33.66 12.04
C VAL A 204 -0.22 34.04 13.44
N LEU A 205 0.91 33.50 13.84
CA LEU A 205 1.60 33.92 15.07
C LEU A 205 2.74 34.84 14.68
N VAL A 206 2.69 36.07 15.19
CA VAL A 206 3.76 37.06 15.03
C VAL A 206 4.33 37.42 16.40
N SER A 207 5.58 37.88 16.43
CA SER A 207 6.23 38.33 17.67
C SER A 207 5.47 39.49 18.30
N ALA A 208 5.21 39.40 19.60
CA ALA A 208 4.56 40.48 20.37
C ALA A 208 5.44 41.78 20.40
N ASP A 209 6.74 41.69 20.10
CA ASP A 209 7.66 42.80 20.02
C ASP A 209 7.51 43.64 18.74
N LEU A 210 6.73 43.17 17.77
CA LEU A 210 6.45 43.90 16.54
C LEU A 210 5.65 45.19 16.83
N SER A 211 6.01 46.27 16.15
CA SER A 211 5.23 47.50 16.29
C SER A 211 3.81 47.33 15.72
N SER A 212 2.80 47.89 16.38
CA SER A 212 1.40 47.91 15.92
C SER A 212 1.29 48.40 14.45
N ARG A 213 2.17 49.32 14.05
CA ARG A 213 2.24 49.80 12.66
C ARG A 213 2.69 48.73 11.68
N SER A 214 3.68 47.94 12.06
CA SER A 214 4.17 46.82 11.22
C SER A 214 3.11 45.72 11.10
N VAL A 215 2.46 45.34 12.20
CA VAL A 215 1.38 44.36 12.20
C VAL A 215 0.23 44.81 11.29
N ARG A 216 -0.19 46.08 11.41
CA ARG A 216 -1.23 46.63 10.54
C ARG A 216 -0.86 46.61 9.07
N SER A 217 0.34 47.06 8.70
CA SER A 217 0.80 47.07 7.31
C SER A 217 0.88 45.66 6.75
N MET A 218 1.27 44.69 7.55
CA MET A 218 1.25 43.26 7.19
C MET A 218 -0.17 42.76 6.96
N MET A 219 -1.12 43.06 7.86
CA MET A 219 -2.52 42.68 7.70
C MET A 219 -3.13 43.26 6.42
N GLU A 220 -2.88 44.55 6.13
CA GLU A 220 -3.33 45.23 4.89
C GLU A 220 -2.75 44.61 3.62
N GLU A 221 -1.51 44.09 3.67
CA GLU A 221 -0.92 43.33 2.56
C GLU A 221 -1.53 41.92 2.42
N MET A 222 -1.77 41.23 3.55
CA MET A 222 -2.38 39.92 3.58
C MET A 222 -3.83 39.95 3.08
N GLU A 223 -4.61 41.01 3.37
CA GLU A 223 -5.96 41.20 2.84
C GLU A 223 -6.04 41.37 1.33
N LYS A 224 -4.93 41.74 0.66
CA LYS A 224 -4.88 41.87 -0.80
C LYS A 224 -4.55 40.56 -1.49
N VAL A 225 -4.22 39.53 -0.76
CA VAL A 225 -3.93 38.20 -1.33
C VAL A 225 -5.25 37.59 -1.84
N ASP A 226 -5.19 37.01 -3.01
CA ASP A 226 -6.35 36.45 -3.67
C ASP A 226 -7.05 35.39 -2.80
N GLY A 227 -8.37 35.45 -2.72
CA GLY A 227 -9.19 34.57 -1.89
C GLY A 227 -9.16 34.86 -0.37
N VAL A 228 -8.42 35.86 0.11
CA VAL A 228 -8.53 36.33 1.50
C VAL A 228 -9.73 37.23 1.65
N LYS A 229 -10.61 36.89 2.59
CA LYS A 229 -11.83 37.65 2.90
C LYS A 229 -11.55 38.82 3.82
N TYR A 230 -10.92 38.55 4.93
CA TYR A 230 -10.52 39.53 5.94
C TYR A 230 -9.46 38.93 6.87
N VAL A 231 -8.70 39.81 7.49
CA VAL A 231 -7.70 39.50 8.52
C VAL A 231 -8.16 40.12 9.84
N LEU A 232 -8.25 39.29 10.87
CA LEU A 232 -8.62 39.71 12.21
C LEU A 232 -7.42 39.64 13.14
N GLY A 233 -7.19 40.72 13.89
CA GLY A 233 -6.18 40.82 14.94
C GLY A 233 -6.54 41.90 15.91
N LEU A 234 -5.70 42.14 16.93
CA LEU A 234 -5.94 43.22 17.88
C LEU A 234 -6.06 44.57 17.18
N GLU A 235 -5.26 44.80 16.14
CA GLU A 235 -5.27 46.05 15.37
C GLU A 235 -6.53 46.28 14.55
N SER A 236 -7.22 45.22 14.10
CA SER A 236 -8.52 45.35 13.40
C SER A 236 -9.66 45.70 14.31
N VAL A 237 -9.60 45.30 15.60
CA VAL A 237 -10.62 45.57 16.59
C VAL A 237 -10.50 47.02 17.16
N LEU A 238 -9.28 47.49 17.30
CA LEU A 238 -9.00 48.79 17.96
C LEU A 238 -9.11 50.01 17.04
N GLY A 239 -8.92 49.82 15.73
CA GLY A 239 -8.71 50.95 14.83
C GLY A 239 -7.43 51.72 15.12
N SER A 240 -7.12 52.76 14.28
CA SER A 240 -5.82 53.41 14.26
C SER A 240 -5.46 54.32 15.45
N LEU A 241 -6.39 54.59 16.35
CA LEU A 241 -6.25 55.63 17.40
C LEU A 241 -6.33 55.11 18.84
N VAL A 242 -6.59 53.81 19.03
CA VAL A 242 -6.81 53.28 20.38
C VAL A 242 -5.61 52.45 20.82
N PRO A 243 -4.94 52.81 21.96
CA PRO A 243 -3.88 51.99 22.52
C PRO A 243 -4.35 50.59 22.94
N LYS A 244 -3.51 49.55 22.73
CA LYS A 244 -3.82 48.17 23.10
C LYS A 244 -4.18 47.96 24.56
N GLU A 245 -3.67 48.82 25.45
CA GLU A 245 -3.90 48.80 26.90
C GLU A 245 -5.36 49.10 27.32
N ILE A 246 -6.17 49.66 26.43
CA ILE A 246 -7.59 50.00 26.71
C ILE A 246 -8.50 48.76 26.54
N LEU A 247 -8.03 47.72 25.85
CA LEU A 247 -8.78 46.48 25.71
C LEU A 247 -8.93 45.75 27.05
N PRO A 248 -10.12 45.19 27.34
CA PRO A 248 -10.30 44.28 28.47
C PRO A 248 -9.30 43.11 28.34
N GLU A 249 -8.68 42.73 29.47
CA GLU A 249 -7.75 41.60 29.55
C GLU A 249 -8.34 40.30 28.98
N SER A 250 -9.64 40.13 29.09
CA SER A 250 -10.38 38.99 28.54
C SER A 250 -10.33 38.87 27.00
N ILE A 251 -10.21 39.98 26.27
CA ILE A 251 -10.09 40.01 24.82
C ILE A 251 -8.59 39.96 24.42
N ARG A 252 -7.79 40.76 25.12
CA ARG A 252 -6.37 40.82 24.87
C ARG A 252 -5.69 39.47 25.08
N GLY A 253 -6.01 38.78 26.19
CA GLY A 253 -5.45 37.47 26.50
C GLY A 253 -5.84 36.32 25.53
N ILE A 254 -6.85 36.54 24.64
CA ILE A 254 -7.18 35.58 23.59
C ILE A 254 -6.24 35.74 22.38
N LEU A 255 -5.89 36.98 22.02
CA LEU A 255 -5.15 37.29 20.79
C LEU A 255 -3.70 37.66 21.07
N GLU A 256 -3.26 37.89 22.29
CA GLU A 256 -1.89 38.24 22.65
C GLU A 256 -1.42 37.45 23.88
N SER A 257 -0.19 36.94 23.80
CA SER A 257 0.53 36.34 24.91
C SER A 257 1.84 37.10 25.13
N ASP A 258 2.65 36.70 26.12
CA ASP A 258 3.94 37.34 26.42
C ASP A 258 4.91 37.38 25.22
N LYS A 259 4.77 36.44 24.27
CA LYS A 259 5.71 36.28 23.16
C LYS A 259 5.08 36.43 21.77
N TRP A 260 3.79 36.19 21.66
CA TRP A 260 3.11 36.07 20.37
C TRP A 260 1.79 36.84 20.33
N GLU A 261 1.52 37.46 19.19
CA GLU A 261 0.21 37.98 18.81
C GLU A 261 -0.41 37.06 17.75
N LEU A 262 -1.68 36.72 17.89
CA LEU A 262 -2.45 35.84 17.01
C LEU A 262 -3.30 36.67 16.05
N LEU A 263 -3.13 36.40 14.75
CA LEU A 263 -4.01 36.91 13.70
C LEU A 263 -4.82 35.74 13.11
N LEU A 264 -6.05 36.01 12.70
CA LEU A 264 -6.93 35.05 12.03
C LEU A 264 -7.19 35.55 10.61
N ILE A 265 -6.94 34.68 9.63
CA ILE A 265 -7.15 34.94 8.20
C ILE A 265 -8.24 34.03 7.71
N ASN A 266 -9.34 34.60 7.22
CA ASN A 266 -10.42 33.81 6.62
C ASN A 266 -10.29 33.80 5.11
N SER A 267 -10.36 32.60 4.54
CA SER A 267 -10.21 32.31 3.12
C SER A 267 -11.50 31.75 2.53
N GLU A 268 -11.80 32.13 1.29
CA GLU A 268 -12.87 31.52 0.48
C GLU A 268 -12.44 30.21 -0.18
N TYR A 269 -11.14 29.87 -0.14
CA TYR A 269 -10.63 28.67 -0.74
C TYR A 269 -10.71 27.47 0.21
N ARG A 270 -11.12 26.33 -0.34
CA ARG A 270 -11.18 25.06 0.40
C ARG A 270 -9.79 24.55 0.73
N VAL A 271 -9.68 23.90 1.86
CA VAL A 271 -8.47 23.19 2.30
C VAL A 271 -7.99 22.21 1.22
N ALA A 272 -6.68 22.07 1.08
CA ALA A 272 -6.01 21.16 0.14
C ALA A 272 -6.32 21.43 -1.37
N SER A 273 -6.79 22.62 -1.72
CA SER A 273 -6.90 23.06 -3.12
C SER A 273 -5.61 23.75 -3.59
N ASP A 274 -5.34 23.73 -4.90
CA ASP A 274 -4.18 24.44 -5.47
C ASP A 274 -4.26 25.95 -5.20
N ALA A 275 -5.46 26.52 -5.19
CA ALA A 275 -5.69 27.91 -4.89
C ALA A 275 -5.30 28.27 -3.44
N VAL A 276 -5.70 27.46 -2.45
CA VAL A 276 -5.30 27.70 -1.05
C VAL A 276 -3.81 27.44 -0.84
N ASN A 277 -3.21 26.50 -1.53
CA ASN A 277 -1.77 26.24 -1.43
C ASN A 277 -0.94 27.43 -1.95
N ALA A 278 -1.34 28.04 -3.06
CA ALA A 278 -0.73 29.26 -3.58
C ALA A 278 -0.93 30.44 -2.60
N GLN A 279 -2.16 30.61 -2.08
CA GLN A 279 -2.49 31.61 -1.06
C GLN A 279 -1.61 31.48 0.20
N VAL A 280 -1.42 30.26 0.71
CA VAL A 280 -0.59 29.97 1.88
C VAL A 280 0.88 30.37 1.60
N GLU A 281 1.38 30.18 0.39
CA GLU A 281 2.74 30.58 0.01
C GLU A 281 2.90 32.09 -0.05
N ASP A 282 1.94 32.80 -0.64
CA ASP A 282 1.92 34.26 -0.69
C ASP A 282 1.82 34.86 0.72
N LEU A 283 0.92 34.35 1.56
CA LEU A 283 0.77 34.77 2.95
C LEU A 283 2.05 34.55 3.78
N ASN A 284 2.69 33.39 3.60
CA ASN A 284 3.95 33.08 4.29
C ASN A 284 5.10 34.01 3.79
N THR A 285 5.13 34.33 2.51
CA THR A 285 6.09 35.28 1.94
C THR A 285 5.91 36.67 2.51
N ILE A 286 4.68 37.15 2.67
CA ILE A 286 4.38 38.41 3.33
C ILE A 286 4.81 38.35 4.79
N LEU A 287 4.41 37.32 5.54
CA LEU A 287 4.76 37.13 6.94
C LEU A 287 6.28 37.23 7.18
N LYS A 288 7.07 36.46 6.38
CA LYS A 288 8.53 36.41 6.54
C LYS A 288 9.27 37.72 6.20
N ARG A 289 8.61 38.66 5.49
CA ARG A 289 9.16 40.03 5.27
C ARG A 289 9.04 40.87 6.53
N TYR A 290 8.00 40.68 7.34
CA TYR A 290 7.77 41.48 8.56
C TYR A 290 8.32 40.78 9.81
N ASP A 291 8.18 39.48 9.90
CA ASP A 291 8.67 38.66 11.02
C ASP A 291 9.24 37.33 10.51
N GLN A 292 10.58 37.20 10.59
CA GLN A 292 11.24 35.94 10.20
C GLN A 292 10.92 34.76 11.11
N ASN A 293 10.55 35.04 12.38
CA ASN A 293 10.17 34.03 13.34
C ASN A 293 8.64 33.76 13.33
N GLY A 294 7.87 34.62 12.67
CA GLY A 294 6.43 34.43 12.53
C GLY A 294 6.07 33.09 11.90
N MET A 295 4.96 32.51 12.30
CA MET A 295 4.48 31.20 11.85
C MET A 295 3.07 31.28 11.30
N LEU A 296 2.87 30.74 10.10
CA LEU A 296 1.55 30.53 9.52
C LEU A 296 1.10 29.09 9.87
N ILE A 297 -0.03 28.97 10.55
CA ILE A 297 -0.57 27.72 11.08
C ILE A 297 -2.04 27.58 10.75
N GLY A 298 -2.56 26.38 10.86
CA GLY A 298 -3.95 26.06 10.55
C GLY A 298 -4.05 24.82 9.69
N GLU A 299 -5.27 24.50 9.29
CA GLU A 299 -5.54 23.28 8.52
C GLU A 299 -4.90 23.33 7.12
N ALA A 300 -5.08 24.44 6.38
CA ALA A 300 -4.54 24.55 5.02
C ALA A 300 -2.99 24.58 4.98
N PRO A 301 -2.27 25.35 5.81
CA PRO A 301 -0.81 25.24 5.89
C PRO A 301 -0.33 23.82 6.25
N CYS A 302 -0.99 23.15 7.19
CA CYS A 302 -0.68 21.78 7.57
C CYS A 302 -0.90 20.81 6.39
N MET A 303 -1.99 20.96 5.64
CA MET A 303 -2.25 20.13 4.45
C MET A 303 -1.22 20.38 3.34
N LYS A 304 -0.78 21.62 3.13
CA LYS A 304 0.29 21.92 2.18
C LYS A 304 1.58 21.18 2.54
N ASP A 305 2.02 21.28 3.80
CA ASP A 305 3.22 20.58 4.29
C ASP A 305 3.07 19.06 4.15
N MET A 306 1.87 18.54 4.40
CA MET A 306 1.55 17.13 4.26
C MET A 306 1.61 16.67 2.79
N ILE A 307 1.13 17.49 1.83
CA ILE A 307 1.24 17.21 0.40
C ILE A 307 2.70 17.08 -0.03
N GLU A 308 3.54 18.05 0.35
CA GLU A 308 4.96 18.05 0.01
C GLU A 308 5.70 16.84 0.62
N THR A 309 5.45 16.56 1.90
CA THR A 309 6.03 15.41 2.62
C THR A 309 5.59 14.10 2.00
N THR A 310 4.31 13.95 1.69
CA THR A 310 3.75 12.71 1.13
C THR A 310 4.27 12.43 -0.27
N ASN A 311 4.41 13.45 -1.12
CA ASN A 311 4.99 13.30 -2.45
C ASN A 311 6.46 12.83 -2.38
N HIS A 312 7.23 13.34 -1.42
CA HIS A 312 8.58 12.85 -1.17
C HIS A 312 8.58 11.40 -0.67
N ASP A 313 7.77 11.11 0.33
CA ASP A 313 7.64 9.77 0.92
C ASP A 313 7.23 8.73 -0.13
N PHE A 314 6.32 9.08 -1.03
CA PHE A 314 5.88 8.20 -2.11
C PHE A 314 7.04 7.73 -2.98
N GLN A 315 7.90 8.65 -3.41
CA GLN A 315 9.06 8.33 -4.25
C GLN A 315 10.07 7.47 -3.49
N VAL A 316 10.37 7.82 -2.24
CA VAL A 316 11.35 7.11 -1.40
C VAL A 316 10.88 5.69 -1.08
N VAL A 317 9.64 5.54 -0.62
CA VAL A 317 9.09 4.24 -0.23
C VAL A 317 8.98 3.30 -1.44
N ASN A 318 8.52 3.84 -2.58
CA ASN A 318 8.40 3.06 -3.81
C ASN A 318 9.77 2.56 -4.29
N ALA A 319 10.78 3.42 -4.30
CA ALA A 319 12.15 3.04 -4.66
C ALA A 319 12.73 1.99 -3.71
N ILE A 320 12.56 2.17 -2.38
CA ILE A 320 13.06 1.24 -1.37
C ILE A 320 12.36 -0.12 -1.49
N SER A 321 11.03 -0.15 -1.65
CA SER A 321 10.27 -1.41 -1.76
C SER A 321 10.64 -2.19 -3.01
N ILE A 322 10.73 -1.53 -4.17
CA ILE A 322 11.15 -2.17 -5.42
C ILE A 322 12.57 -2.73 -5.29
N PHE A 323 13.50 -1.93 -4.74
CA PHE A 323 14.89 -2.37 -4.56
C PHE A 323 15.02 -3.54 -3.58
N ALA A 324 14.34 -3.49 -2.43
CA ALA A 324 14.37 -4.55 -1.43
C ALA A 324 13.79 -5.86 -1.99
N ILE A 325 12.63 -5.79 -2.64
CA ILE A 325 12.00 -6.96 -3.24
C ILE A 325 12.83 -7.51 -4.40
N PHE A 326 13.42 -6.63 -5.23
CA PHE A 326 14.37 -7.03 -6.27
C PHE A 326 15.53 -7.87 -5.71
N LEU A 327 16.15 -7.38 -4.64
CA LEU A 327 17.28 -8.06 -4.01
C LEU A 327 16.86 -9.43 -3.42
N ILE A 328 15.71 -9.47 -2.73
CA ILE A 328 15.20 -10.71 -2.14
C ILE A 328 14.90 -11.74 -3.24
N ILE A 329 14.19 -11.35 -4.30
CA ILE A 329 13.90 -12.25 -5.42
C ILE A 329 15.18 -12.74 -6.07
N ALA A 330 16.19 -11.87 -6.27
CA ALA A 330 17.48 -12.25 -6.85
C ALA A 330 18.18 -13.35 -6.03
N ILE A 331 18.13 -13.23 -4.70
CA ILE A 331 18.72 -14.20 -3.76
C ILE A 331 17.91 -15.51 -3.74
N VAL A 332 16.58 -15.41 -3.58
CA VAL A 332 15.68 -16.58 -3.49
C VAL A 332 15.68 -17.37 -4.79
N GLU A 333 15.53 -16.69 -5.91
CA GLU A 333 15.47 -17.33 -7.24
C GLU A 333 16.86 -17.68 -7.80
N LYS A 334 17.94 -17.16 -7.18
CA LYS A 334 19.33 -17.32 -7.67
C LYS A 334 19.47 -16.95 -9.15
N SER A 335 18.80 -15.89 -9.55
CA SER A 335 18.70 -15.44 -10.94
C SER A 335 18.82 -13.92 -11.02
N ALA A 336 19.55 -13.42 -12.00
CA ALA A 336 19.66 -11.99 -12.22
C ALA A 336 18.50 -11.41 -13.08
N SER A 337 17.86 -12.23 -13.94
CA SER A 337 16.80 -11.75 -14.83
C SER A 337 15.39 -11.91 -14.29
N LEU A 338 15.14 -12.91 -13.43
CA LEU A 338 13.80 -13.16 -12.88
C LEU A 338 13.27 -12.00 -12.05
N PRO A 339 14.05 -11.30 -11.21
CA PRO A 339 13.57 -10.14 -10.49
C PRO A 339 12.95 -9.08 -11.39
N PHE A 340 13.60 -8.75 -12.53
CA PHE A 340 13.07 -7.77 -13.48
C PHE A 340 11.72 -8.20 -14.06
N ILE A 341 11.59 -9.49 -14.40
CA ILE A 341 10.35 -10.03 -15.00
C ILE A 341 9.22 -10.03 -13.98
N LEU A 342 9.49 -10.49 -12.76
CA LEU A 342 8.48 -10.58 -11.72
C LEU A 342 7.99 -9.18 -11.30
N ILE A 343 8.93 -8.27 -11.04
CA ILE A 343 8.58 -6.89 -10.69
C ILE A 343 7.80 -6.22 -11.82
N ALA A 344 8.21 -6.39 -13.08
CA ALA A 344 7.48 -5.81 -14.21
C ALA A 344 6.01 -6.29 -14.29
N VAL A 345 5.74 -7.57 -13.98
CA VAL A 345 4.37 -8.10 -13.96
C VAL A 345 3.56 -7.52 -12.80
N ILE A 346 4.18 -7.38 -11.63
CA ILE A 346 3.49 -6.90 -10.43
C ILE A 346 3.26 -5.39 -10.51
N GLU A 347 4.28 -4.62 -10.93
CA GLU A 347 4.13 -3.18 -11.19
C GLU A 347 3.06 -2.90 -12.23
N PHE A 348 2.98 -3.70 -13.28
CA PHE A 348 1.89 -3.60 -14.26
C PHE A 348 0.52 -3.82 -13.62
N ALA A 349 0.40 -4.80 -12.71
CA ALA A 349 -0.84 -5.02 -11.97
C ALA A 349 -1.16 -3.84 -11.02
N ILE A 350 -0.14 -3.24 -10.39
CA ILE A 350 -0.29 -2.05 -9.55
C ILE A 350 -0.75 -0.85 -10.40
N PHE A 351 -0.13 -0.61 -11.57
CA PHE A 351 -0.53 0.47 -12.46
C PHE A 351 -1.96 0.34 -12.95
N ILE A 352 -2.42 -0.89 -13.26
CA ILE A 352 -3.83 -1.12 -13.60
C ILE A 352 -4.71 -0.83 -12.39
N ASN A 353 -4.38 -1.39 -11.22
CA ASN A 353 -5.20 -1.25 -10.02
C ASN A 353 -5.34 0.22 -9.59
N LEU A 354 -4.24 0.94 -9.50
CA LEU A 354 -4.22 2.35 -9.09
C LEU A 354 -4.58 3.32 -10.22
N GLY A 355 -4.55 2.88 -11.48
CA GLY A 355 -4.99 3.70 -12.61
C GLY A 355 -6.51 3.70 -12.84
N LEU A 356 -7.20 2.64 -12.43
CA LEU A 356 -8.65 2.52 -12.63
C LEU A 356 -9.47 3.62 -11.95
N PRO A 357 -9.15 4.15 -10.75
CA PRO A 357 -9.90 5.22 -10.13
C PRO A 357 -10.05 6.46 -11.02
N HIS A 358 -8.98 6.90 -11.68
CA HIS A 358 -9.03 8.02 -12.64
C HIS A 358 -10.09 7.80 -13.73
N TYR A 359 -10.12 6.60 -14.33
CA TYR A 359 -11.09 6.29 -15.38
C TYR A 359 -12.53 6.17 -14.89
N PHE A 360 -12.73 5.91 -13.60
CA PHE A 360 -14.06 5.87 -12.97
C PHE A 360 -14.45 7.19 -12.29
N GLY A 361 -13.61 8.22 -12.35
CA GLY A 361 -13.85 9.51 -11.70
C GLY A 361 -13.87 9.41 -10.17
N GLN A 362 -13.07 8.50 -9.59
CA GLN A 362 -12.96 8.31 -8.15
C GLN A 362 -11.68 8.95 -7.64
N SER A 363 -11.79 9.86 -6.69
CA SER A 363 -10.64 10.37 -5.94
C SER A 363 -10.29 9.43 -4.79
N LEU A 364 -9.02 9.30 -4.47
CA LEU A 364 -8.51 8.44 -3.41
C LEU A 364 -7.92 9.26 -2.26
N PRO A 365 -7.99 8.76 -1.01
CA PRO A 365 -7.22 9.36 0.08
C PRO A 365 -5.71 9.28 -0.24
N PHE A 366 -4.96 10.34 0.03
CA PHE A 366 -3.54 10.49 -0.31
C PHE A 366 -2.64 9.32 0.13
N ILE A 367 -2.98 8.70 1.26
CA ILE A 367 -2.21 7.56 1.81
C ILE A 367 -2.43 6.26 1.02
N ALA A 368 -3.55 6.12 0.31
CA ALA A 368 -3.93 4.88 -0.35
C ALA A 368 -2.95 4.46 -1.46
N PRO A 369 -2.51 5.31 -2.40
CA PRO A 369 -1.57 4.90 -3.44
C PRO A 369 -0.25 4.39 -2.87
N ILE A 370 0.31 5.05 -1.84
CA ILE A 370 1.59 4.66 -1.21
C ILE A 370 1.47 3.29 -0.54
N CYS A 371 0.46 3.15 0.32
CA CYS A 371 0.26 1.91 1.07
C CYS A 371 -0.10 0.75 0.14
N ILE A 372 -1.00 0.98 -0.82
CA ILE A 372 -1.48 -0.09 -1.69
C ILE A 372 -0.41 -0.56 -2.66
N SER A 373 0.39 0.34 -3.27
CA SER A 373 1.50 -0.08 -4.14
C SER A 373 2.47 -0.99 -3.40
N THR A 374 2.87 -0.60 -2.20
CA THR A 374 3.83 -1.35 -1.38
C THR A 374 3.25 -2.66 -0.85
N ILE A 375 2.01 -2.65 -0.37
CA ILE A 375 1.31 -3.84 0.13
C ILE A 375 1.07 -4.83 -1.02
N GLN A 376 0.58 -4.36 -2.16
CA GLN A 376 0.32 -5.19 -3.32
C GLN A 376 1.62 -5.80 -3.85
N LEU A 377 2.69 -5.01 -3.96
CA LEU A 377 4.01 -5.51 -4.36
C LEU A 377 4.50 -6.62 -3.42
N GLY A 378 4.43 -6.41 -2.09
CA GLY A 378 4.87 -7.39 -1.10
C GLY A 378 4.00 -8.66 -1.00
N ALA A 379 2.68 -8.50 -1.06
CA ALA A 379 1.72 -9.59 -0.82
C ALA A 379 1.40 -10.42 -2.06
N THR A 380 1.66 -9.92 -3.28
CA THR A 380 1.30 -10.63 -4.51
C THR A 380 2.49 -11.19 -5.29
N VAL A 381 3.72 -10.81 -4.90
CA VAL A 381 4.94 -11.38 -5.49
C VAL A 381 5.04 -12.88 -5.29
N ASP A 382 4.46 -13.40 -4.23
CA ASP A 382 4.46 -14.81 -3.85
C ASP A 382 3.82 -15.70 -4.93
N TYR A 383 2.75 -15.21 -5.57
CA TYR A 383 2.11 -15.92 -6.69
C TYR A 383 3.08 -16.09 -7.86
N ALA A 384 3.86 -15.07 -8.15
CA ALA A 384 4.84 -15.08 -9.23
C ALA A 384 6.04 -15.95 -8.89
N ILE A 385 6.54 -15.92 -7.64
CA ILE A 385 7.63 -16.77 -7.15
C ILE A 385 7.22 -18.26 -7.21
N LEU A 386 6.02 -18.60 -6.75
CA LEU A 386 5.50 -19.97 -6.79
C LEU A 386 5.55 -20.55 -8.21
N MET A 387 5.05 -19.79 -9.18
CA MET A 387 5.05 -20.23 -10.58
C MET A 387 6.46 -20.31 -11.18
N THR A 388 7.33 -19.33 -10.89
CA THR A 388 8.69 -19.32 -11.43
C THR A 388 9.58 -20.40 -10.84
N THR A 389 9.45 -20.70 -9.56
CA THR A 389 10.17 -21.82 -8.93
C THR A 389 9.79 -23.14 -9.56
N ARG A 390 8.49 -23.36 -9.82
CA ARG A 390 8.02 -24.57 -10.52
C ARG A 390 8.51 -24.62 -11.96
N TYR A 391 8.46 -23.50 -12.70
CA TYR A 391 9.00 -23.38 -14.04
C TYR A 391 10.50 -23.75 -14.08
N LYS A 392 11.32 -23.24 -13.16
CA LYS A 392 12.74 -23.58 -13.05
C LYS A 392 12.95 -25.07 -12.83
N SER A 393 12.20 -25.67 -11.90
CA SER A 393 12.27 -27.11 -11.60
C SER A 393 12.00 -27.95 -12.86
N GLU A 394 10.94 -27.63 -13.59
CA GLU A 394 10.58 -28.35 -14.83
C GLU A 394 11.63 -28.15 -15.94
N ARG A 395 12.21 -26.93 -16.07
CA ARG A 395 13.29 -26.67 -17.04
C ARG A 395 14.57 -27.41 -16.68
N MET A 396 14.96 -27.44 -15.41
CA MET A 396 16.10 -28.20 -14.93
C MET A 396 15.89 -29.72 -15.08
N ALA A 397 14.64 -30.19 -15.00
CA ALA A 397 14.27 -31.58 -15.30
C ALA A 397 14.36 -31.92 -16.80
N GLY A 398 14.64 -30.96 -17.70
CA GLY A 398 14.88 -31.13 -19.13
C GLY A 398 13.65 -30.97 -20.01
N GLY A 399 12.54 -30.42 -19.45
CA GLY A 399 11.40 -30.04 -20.26
C GLY A 399 11.73 -28.92 -21.24
N ASP A 400 11.06 -28.88 -22.39
CA ASP A 400 11.13 -27.75 -23.30
C ASP A 400 10.41 -26.53 -22.68
N LYS A 401 10.67 -25.33 -23.21
CA LYS A 401 10.14 -24.11 -22.63
C LYS A 401 8.61 -24.10 -22.49
N ARG A 402 7.90 -24.61 -23.51
CA ARG A 402 6.44 -24.61 -23.55
C ARG A 402 5.84 -25.63 -22.57
N HIS A 403 6.44 -26.80 -22.51
CA HIS A 403 6.07 -27.83 -21.55
C HIS A 403 6.28 -27.34 -20.12
N SER A 404 7.47 -26.81 -19.82
CA SER A 404 7.82 -26.33 -18.49
C SER A 404 6.90 -25.20 -18.00
N VAL A 405 6.63 -24.19 -18.87
CA VAL A 405 5.71 -23.10 -18.51
C VAL A 405 4.27 -23.61 -18.32
N SER A 406 3.79 -24.49 -19.22
CA SER A 406 2.41 -25.01 -19.10
C SER A 406 2.22 -25.90 -17.88
N THR A 407 3.21 -26.72 -17.53
CA THR A 407 3.18 -27.58 -16.33
C THR A 407 3.24 -26.75 -15.05
N ALA A 408 4.15 -25.76 -15.01
CA ALA A 408 4.27 -24.83 -13.89
C ALA A 408 2.97 -24.05 -13.68
N LEU A 409 2.37 -23.52 -14.75
CA LEU A 409 1.12 -22.80 -14.70
C LEU A 409 -0.03 -23.70 -14.20
N ALA A 410 -0.19 -24.89 -14.76
CA ALA A 410 -1.22 -25.83 -14.36
C ALA A 410 -1.16 -26.19 -12.87
N ALA A 411 0.07 -26.41 -12.36
CA ALA A 411 0.30 -26.75 -10.96
C ALA A 411 0.09 -25.55 -10.00
N SER A 412 0.35 -24.33 -10.46
CA SER A 412 0.29 -23.12 -9.61
C SER A 412 -1.08 -22.46 -9.59
N ILE A 413 -1.89 -22.56 -10.66
CA ILE A 413 -3.21 -21.91 -10.74
C ILE A 413 -4.11 -22.19 -9.52
N PRO A 414 -4.27 -23.42 -9.03
CA PRO A 414 -5.15 -23.67 -7.89
C PRO A 414 -4.72 -22.87 -6.64
N SER A 415 -3.43 -22.83 -6.34
CA SER A 415 -2.91 -22.07 -5.20
C SER A 415 -3.07 -20.57 -5.42
N ILE A 416 -2.77 -20.04 -6.61
CA ILE A 416 -2.92 -18.62 -6.95
C ILE A 416 -4.38 -18.17 -6.83
N ILE A 417 -5.33 -18.97 -7.32
CA ILE A 417 -6.77 -18.65 -7.22
C ILE A 417 -7.23 -18.65 -5.77
N VAL A 418 -6.89 -19.67 -5.00
CA VAL A 418 -7.33 -19.77 -3.60
C VAL A 418 -6.76 -18.63 -2.76
N SER A 419 -5.48 -18.30 -2.94
CA SER A 419 -4.80 -17.23 -2.26
C SER A 419 -5.34 -15.84 -2.67
N GLY A 420 -5.42 -15.57 -3.97
CA GLY A 420 -5.97 -14.31 -4.49
C GLY A 420 -7.43 -14.07 -4.10
N MET A 421 -8.27 -15.12 -4.15
CA MET A 421 -9.65 -15.04 -3.70
C MET A 421 -9.79 -14.92 -2.19
N GLY A 422 -8.85 -15.48 -1.42
CA GLY A 422 -8.78 -15.32 0.02
C GLY A 422 -8.50 -13.87 0.42
N LEU A 423 -7.50 -13.25 -0.21
CA LEU A 423 -7.19 -11.82 -0.01
C LEU A 423 -8.38 -10.94 -0.46
N PHE A 424 -8.97 -11.24 -1.63
CA PHE A 424 -10.16 -10.54 -2.10
C PHE A 424 -11.31 -10.64 -1.08
N ALA A 425 -11.66 -11.82 -0.61
CA ALA A 425 -12.80 -12.01 0.30
C ALA A 425 -12.58 -11.31 1.65
N ALA A 426 -11.35 -11.37 2.18
CA ALA A 426 -11.02 -10.74 3.46
C ALA A 426 -11.13 -9.20 3.38
N THR A 427 -10.68 -8.59 2.28
CA THR A 427 -10.67 -7.13 2.12
C THR A 427 -11.98 -6.58 1.57
N PHE A 428 -12.62 -7.27 0.62
CA PHE A 428 -13.88 -6.84 0.02
C PHE A 428 -15.02 -6.75 1.04
N GLY A 429 -15.11 -7.72 1.96
CA GLY A 429 -16.11 -7.67 3.03
C GLY A 429 -16.02 -6.41 3.87
N VAL A 430 -14.80 -5.98 4.23
CA VAL A 430 -14.56 -4.75 5.00
C VAL A 430 -14.83 -3.51 4.13
N ALA A 431 -14.42 -3.53 2.87
CA ALA A 431 -14.65 -2.44 1.93
C ALA A 431 -16.13 -2.07 1.79
N VAL A 432 -17.01 -3.08 1.76
CA VAL A 432 -18.47 -2.87 1.61
C VAL A 432 -19.13 -2.50 2.94
N TYR A 433 -18.59 -2.96 4.06
CA TYR A 433 -19.23 -2.77 5.38
C TYR A 433 -18.77 -1.50 6.10
N SER A 434 -17.61 -0.94 5.75
CA SER A 434 -17.05 0.24 6.43
C SER A 434 -17.70 1.54 5.93
N ASP A 435 -18.22 2.34 6.85
CA ASP A 435 -18.72 3.69 6.58
C ASP A 435 -17.59 4.74 6.53
N ILE A 436 -16.36 4.36 6.91
CA ILE A 436 -15.18 5.25 6.86
C ILE A 436 -14.53 5.10 5.49
N ASP A 437 -14.59 6.15 4.68
CA ASP A 437 -14.13 6.10 3.27
C ASP A 437 -12.67 5.66 3.13
N ILE A 438 -11.76 6.12 3.96
CA ILE A 438 -10.35 5.75 3.89
C ILE A 438 -10.14 4.23 4.09
N ILE A 439 -10.90 3.59 5.00
CA ILE A 439 -10.82 2.14 5.23
C ILE A 439 -11.48 1.40 4.07
N SER A 440 -12.66 1.86 3.64
CA SER A 440 -13.42 1.29 2.52
C SER A 440 -12.59 1.35 1.24
N SER A 441 -12.07 2.52 0.88
CA SER A 441 -11.25 2.75 -0.32
C SER A 441 -9.97 1.91 -0.32
N MET A 442 -9.23 1.87 0.79
CA MET A 442 -8.02 1.04 0.88
C MET A 442 -8.33 -0.45 0.76
N CYS A 443 -9.36 -0.94 1.45
CA CYS A 443 -9.78 -2.34 1.36
C CYS A 443 -10.30 -2.71 -0.04
N MET A 444 -11.03 -1.81 -0.72
CA MET A 444 -11.50 -2.01 -2.09
C MET A 444 -10.34 -2.07 -3.08
N LEU A 445 -9.36 -1.17 -2.96
CA LEU A 445 -8.14 -1.17 -3.77
C LEU A 445 -7.36 -2.47 -3.59
N MET A 446 -7.27 -2.99 -2.36
CA MET A 446 -6.60 -4.26 -2.08
C MET A 446 -7.36 -5.46 -2.64
N ALA A 447 -8.68 -5.49 -2.49
CA ALA A 447 -9.52 -6.53 -3.06
C ALA A 447 -9.35 -6.57 -4.58
N ARG A 448 -9.48 -5.43 -5.24
CA ARG A 448 -9.29 -5.30 -6.68
C ARG A 448 -7.86 -5.64 -7.10
N GLY A 449 -6.86 -5.15 -6.35
CA GLY A 449 -5.45 -5.42 -6.57
C GLY A 449 -5.10 -6.92 -6.52
N ALA A 450 -5.71 -7.67 -5.59
CA ALA A 450 -5.55 -9.11 -5.51
C ALA A 450 -6.03 -9.82 -6.78
N VAL A 451 -7.22 -9.46 -7.28
CA VAL A 451 -7.77 -10.03 -8.51
C VAL A 451 -6.93 -9.64 -9.73
N VAL A 452 -6.55 -8.38 -9.86
CA VAL A 452 -5.72 -7.90 -10.99
C VAL A 452 -4.35 -8.59 -10.99
N SER A 453 -3.68 -8.69 -9.83
CA SER A 453 -2.39 -9.38 -9.70
C SER A 453 -2.51 -10.87 -10.04
N MET A 454 -3.55 -11.53 -9.54
CA MET A 454 -3.83 -12.93 -9.87
C MET A 454 -3.97 -13.13 -11.39
N LEU A 455 -4.72 -12.27 -12.06
CA LEU A 455 -4.90 -12.34 -13.52
C LEU A 455 -3.58 -12.06 -14.26
N CYS A 456 -2.80 -11.06 -13.83
CA CYS A 456 -1.49 -10.77 -14.43
C CYS A 456 -0.53 -11.96 -14.28
N VAL A 457 -0.49 -12.61 -13.12
CA VAL A 457 0.36 -13.79 -12.91
C VAL A 457 -0.12 -15.01 -13.73
N ILE A 458 -1.41 -15.20 -13.92
CA ILE A 458 -1.94 -16.33 -14.71
C ILE A 458 -1.73 -16.12 -16.22
N PHE A 459 -1.84 -14.90 -16.74
CA PHE A 459 -1.85 -14.63 -18.17
C PHE A 459 -0.58 -13.95 -18.69
N ILE A 460 -0.06 -12.93 -17.99
CA ILE A 460 1.08 -12.14 -18.46
C ILE A 460 2.41 -12.79 -18.10
N LEU A 461 2.55 -13.29 -16.84
CA LEU A 461 3.81 -13.92 -16.41
C LEU A 461 4.21 -15.11 -17.29
N PRO A 462 3.33 -16.07 -17.65
CA PRO A 462 3.70 -17.17 -18.58
C PRO A 462 4.17 -16.65 -19.92
N ALA A 463 3.57 -15.59 -20.44
CA ALA A 463 3.95 -15.01 -21.72
C ALA A 463 5.37 -14.39 -21.68
N LEU A 464 5.69 -13.68 -20.59
CA LEU A 464 7.03 -13.13 -20.38
C LEU A 464 8.09 -14.23 -20.12
N LEU A 465 7.75 -15.29 -19.37
CA LEU A 465 8.62 -16.44 -19.20
C LEU A 465 8.93 -17.15 -20.54
N MET A 466 7.90 -17.27 -21.41
CA MET A 466 8.08 -17.81 -22.76
C MET A 466 8.97 -16.92 -23.65
N LEU A 467 8.85 -15.59 -23.53
CA LEU A 467 9.64 -14.64 -24.28
C LEU A 467 11.10 -14.65 -23.82
N CYS A 468 11.32 -14.58 -22.50
CA CYS A 468 12.62 -14.40 -21.87
C CYS A 468 13.31 -15.72 -21.50
N ASP A 469 12.79 -16.90 -21.91
CA ASP A 469 13.32 -18.22 -21.53
C ASP A 469 14.85 -18.35 -21.71
N LYS A 470 15.38 -17.91 -22.86
CA LYS A 470 16.82 -17.96 -23.14
C LYS A 470 17.64 -17.12 -22.15
N LEU A 471 17.16 -15.92 -21.82
CA LEU A 471 17.81 -15.01 -20.87
C LEU A 471 17.80 -15.63 -19.46
N ILE A 472 16.65 -16.16 -19.04
CA ILE A 472 16.48 -16.82 -17.74
C ILE A 472 17.42 -18.03 -17.61
N CYS A 473 17.50 -18.87 -18.63
CA CYS A 473 18.38 -20.04 -18.64
C CYS A 473 19.88 -19.70 -18.51
N VAL A 474 20.30 -18.55 -19.04
CA VAL A 474 21.69 -18.09 -18.95
C VAL A 474 22.02 -17.45 -17.62
N THR A 475 21.09 -16.69 -17.05
CA THR A 475 21.31 -15.85 -15.86
C THR A 475 20.95 -16.55 -14.54
N THR A 476 20.32 -17.74 -14.60
CA THR A 476 19.95 -18.51 -13.41
C THR A 476 20.99 -19.55 -13.07
N VAL A 477 21.42 -19.58 -11.81
CA VAL A 477 22.47 -20.49 -11.32
C VAL A 477 22.03 -21.96 -11.47
N GLY A 478 22.90 -22.75 -12.06
CA GLY A 478 22.69 -24.22 -12.27
C GLY A 478 21.85 -24.58 -13.49
N MET A 479 21.04 -23.70 -14.05
CA MET A 479 20.09 -24.00 -15.11
C MET A 479 20.78 -24.27 -16.45
N LYS A 480 21.81 -23.50 -16.78
CA LYS A 480 22.61 -23.68 -18.00
C LYS A 480 23.32 -25.06 -18.07
N LYS A 481 23.85 -25.50 -16.92
CA LYS A 481 24.50 -26.83 -16.82
C LYS A 481 23.51 -27.98 -16.98
N ALA A 482 22.37 -27.89 -16.29
CA ALA A 482 21.35 -28.94 -16.36
C ALA A 482 20.72 -29.09 -17.75
N ILE A 483 20.53 -27.99 -18.48
CA ILE A 483 20.02 -28.02 -19.85
C ILE A 483 21.09 -28.63 -20.84
N LYS A 484 22.37 -28.22 -20.73
CA LYS A 484 23.47 -28.78 -21.56
C LYS A 484 23.68 -30.27 -21.33
N GLN A 485 23.63 -30.72 -20.07
CA GLN A 485 23.81 -32.14 -19.72
C GLN A 485 22.74 -33.05 -20.34
N LYS A 486 21.50 -32.54 -20.50
CA LYS A 486 20.37 -33.29 -21.07
C LYS A 486 20.23 -33.16 -22.58
N SER A 487 20.81 -32.14 -23.21
CA SER A 487 20.86 -32.00 -24.68
C SER A 487 21.95 -32.87 -25.37
N GLY A 488 22.70 -33.65 -24.59
CA GLY A 488 23.74 -34.55 -25.15
C GLY A 488 25.03 -33.85 -25.55
N GLU A 489 25.16 -32.55 -25.29
CA GLU A 489 26.45 -31.87 -25.40
C GLU A 489 27.31 -32.24 -24.17
N THR A 490 28.02 -33.40 -24.27
CA THR A 490 29.12 -33.70 -23.36
C THR A 490 30.10 -32.53 -23.39
N THR A 491 30.32 -31.93 -22.25
CA THR A 491 31.48 -31.06 -22.02
C THR A 491 32.75 -31.89 -22.26
N GLY A 492 33.26 -31.84 -23.47
CA GLY A 492 34.70 -32.04 -23.69
C GLY A 492 35.40 -30.84 -23.07
N ASP A 493 36.37 -31.10 -22.24
CA ASP A 493 37.21 -30.24 -21.41
C ASP A 493 37.48 -28.83 -21.89
#